data_a7ce94c8af29241b5d29d10445f23b22
#
_entry.id   a7ce94c8af29241b5d29d10445f23b22
#
_cell.length_a   1.000
_cell.length_b   1.000
_cell.length_c   1.000
_cell.angle_alpha   90.00
_cell.angle_beta   90.00
_cell.angle_gamma   90.00
#
_symmetry.space_group_name_H-M   'P 1'
#
loop_
_entity.id
_entity.type
_entity.pdbx_description
1 polymer ?
#
loop_
_entity_poly.entity_id
_entity_poly.type
_entity_poly.pdbx_seq_one_letter_code
_entity_poly.pdbx_strand_id
1 'polypeptide(L)'
;AEFAASLKGRPVNLLICNAGVYLDKGHALKTGFGVDLWAQSLATNVTGVFLTIQALMDNLRAAQGAKIAIIASQMGSQEKAPGGSYIYRASKAAAINLGRNLAVDLKPEGISVGIYHPGWVQTDMGGASGEITAEESARGLMQRFAALDLDSTGCFETWDGRAHPL
;
A
#
# COMPACT_ATOMS: atom_id res chain seq x y z
N ALA A 1 14.10 3.92 -11.85
CA ALA A 1 15.52 4.32 -11.93
C ALA A 1 15.67 5.85 -12.09
N GLU A 2 15.08 6.49 -13.10
CA GLU A 2 15.23 7.94 -13.38
C GLU A 2 14.76 8.82 -12.21
N PHE A 3 13.61 8.53 -11.62
CA PHE A 3 13.09 9.29 -10.48
C PHE A 3 14.05 9.24 -9.27
N ALA A 4 14.55 8.07 -8.90
CA ALA A 4 15.51 7.94 -7.80
C ALA A 4 16.83 8.70 -8.12
N ALA A 5 17.31 8.61 -9.35
CA ALA A 5 18.48 9.36 -9.81
C ALA A 5 18.28 10.89 -9.73
N SER A 6 17.07 11.38 -9.97
CA SER A 6 16.75 12.82 -9.86
C SER A 6 16.86 13.36 -8.44
N LEU A 7 16.71 12.51 -7.42
CA LEU A 7 16.83 12.89 -6.01
C LEU A 7 18.29 13.08 -5.56
N LYS A 8 19.28 12.60 -6.31
CA LYS A 8 20.72 12.85 -6.05
C LYS A 8 21.13 12.64 -4.58
N GLY A 9 20.68 11.55 -3.96
CA GLY A 9 21.00 11.23 -2.56
C GLY A 9 20.31 12.12 -1.50
N ARG A 10 19.34 12.95 -1.87
CA ARG A 10 18.55 13.73 -0.89
C ARG A 10 17.79 12.80 0.05
N PRO A 11 17.74 13.11 1.37
CA PRO A 11 16.99 12.30 2.31
C PRO A 11 15.48 12.31 1.99
N VAL A 12 14.85 11.15 2.10
CA VAL A 12 13.39 10.94 1.97
C VAL A 12 12.85 10.53 3.34
N ASN A 13 12.16 11.45 4.01
CA ASN A 13 11.60 11.21 5.33
C ASN A 13 10.29 10.42 5.29
N LEU A 14 9.52 10.53 4.21
CA LEU A 14 8.28 9.79 4.00
C LEU A 14 8.17 9.37 2.54
N LEU A 15 8.05 8.06 2.31
CA LEU A 15 7.70 7.47 1.03
C LEU A 15 6.28 6.92 1.08
N ILE A 16 5.40 7.38 0.20
CA ILE A 16 4.03 6.88 0.08
C ILE A 16 3.90 6.07 -1.21
N CYS A 17 3.75 4.76 -1.09
CA CYS A 17 3.45 3.84 -2.19
C CYS A 17 1.94 3.80 -2.42
N ASN A 18 1.42 4.80 -3.14
CA ASN A 18 -0.03 4.98 -3.35
C ASN A 18 -0.54 4.35 -4.65
N ALA A 19 0.29 4.22 -5.68
CA ALA A 19 -0.15 3.70 -6.97
C ALA A 19 -0.79 2.32 -6.84
N GLY A 20 -1.93 2.13 -7.51
CA GLY A 20 -2.64 0.86 -7.49
C GLY A 20 -3.72 0.81 -8.57
N VAL A 21 -4.05 -0.42 -9.00
CA VAL A 21 -5.08 -0.70 -10.01
C VAL A 21 -6.03 -1.78 -9.52
N TYR A 22 -7.28 -1.73 -10.00
CA TYR A 22 -8.33 -2.72 -9.74
C TYR A 22 -8.94 -3.12 -11.09
N LEU A 23 -8.24 -3.99 -11.82
CA LEU A 23 -8.56 -4.34 -13.21
C LEU A 23 -9.62 -5.42 -13.35
N ASP A 24 -9.83 -6.26 -12.34
CA ASP A 24 -10.79 -7.36 -12.35
C ASP A 24 -12.15 -6.98 -11.74
N LYS A 25 -12.46 -5.69 -11.62
CA LYS A 25 -13.77 -5.23 -11.16
C LYS A 25 -14.86 -5.69 -12.13
N GLY A 26 -15.86 -6.40 -11.61
CA GLY A 26 -16.95 -6.93 -12.42
C GLY A 26 -16.67 -8.25 -13.15
N HIS A 27 -15.44 -8.79 -13.09
CA HIS A 27 -15.14 -10.13 -13.61
C HIS A 27 -15.65 -11.22 -12.67
N ALA A 28 -16.00 -12.37 -13.24
CA ALA A 28 -16.46 -13.53 -12.50
C ALA A 28 -15.77 -14.81 -13.01
N LEU A 29 -15.72 -15.87 -12.19
CA LEU A 29 -15.14 -17.15 -12.61
C LEU A 29 -15.78 -17.68 -13.91
N LYS A 30 -17.09 -17.45 -14.08
CA LYS A 30 -17.82 -17.88 -15.28
C LYS A 30 -17.32 -17.18 -16.56
N THR A 31 -16.86 -15.92 -16.47
CA THR A 31 -16.36 -15.17 -17.63
C THR A 31 -14.85 -15.30 -17.80
N GLY A 32 -14.16 -15.80 -16.77
CA GLY A 32 -12.72 -15.98 -16.75
C GLY A 32 -11.93 -14.72 -16.44
N PHE A 33 -10.62 -14.91 -16.28
CA PHE A 33 -9.64 -13.86 -15.97
C PHE A 33 -8.43 -14.07 -16.87
N GLY A 34 -8.14 -13.12 -17.75
CA GLY A 34 -6.97 -13.16 -18.61
C GLY A 34 -5.66 -13.09 -17.83
N VAL A 35 -4.61 -13.74 -18.32
CA VAL A 35 -3.26 -13.71 -17.72
C VAL A 35 -2.72 -12.30 -17.63
N ASP A 36 -3.02 -11.44 -18.60
CA ASP A 36 -2.58 -10.06 -18.63
C ASP A 36 -3.14 -9.22 -17.47
N LEU A 37 -4.39 -9.49 -17.04
CA LEU A 37 -4.99 -8.83 -15.87
C LEU A 37 -4.20 -9.15 -14.60
N TRP A 38 -3.78 -10.41 -14.44
CA TRP A 38 -2.92 -10.87 -13.35
C TRP A 38 -1.58 -10.16 -13.40
N ALA A 39 -0.91 -10.21 -14.54
CA ALA A 39 0.41 -9.63 -14.72
C ALA A 39 0.43 -8.12 -14.43
N GLN A 40 -0.51 -7.36 -14.98
CA GLN A 40 -0.60 -5.92 -14.78
C GLN A 40 -0.94 -5.55 -13.32
N SER A 41 -1.89 -6.29 -12.71
CA SER A 41 -2.28 -6.03 -11.32
C SER A 41 -1.13 -6.29 -10.34
N LEU A 42 -0.42 -7.41 -10.49
CA LEU A 42 0.73 -7.74 -9.65
C LEU A 42 1.91 -6.82 -9.93
N ALA A 43 2.16 -6.47 -11.20
CA ALA A 43 3.22 -5.53 -11.58
C ALA A 43 3.03 -4.17 -10.89
N THR A 44 1.81 -3.64 -10.86
CA THR A 44 1.53 -2.33 -10.24
C THR A 44 1.43 -2.43 -8.71
N ASN A 45 0.56 -3.32 -8.21
CA ASN A 45 0.18 -3.34 -6.81
C ASN A 45 1.22 -3.96 -5.88
N VAL A 46 2.16 -4.75 -6.42
CA VAL A 46 3.17 -5.48 -5.64
C VAL A 46 4.57 -5.16 -6.11
N THR A 47 4.93 -5.53 -7.34
CA THR A 47 6.29 -5.36 -7.86
C THR A 47 6.70 -3.90 -7.91
N GLY A 48 5.81 -3.01 -8.37
CA GLY A 48 6.05 -1.57 -8.43
C GLY A 48 6.29 -0.96 -7.04
N VAL A 49 5.55 -1.41 -6.03
CA VAL A 49 5.77 -1.01 -4.63
C VAL A 49 7.17 -1.39 -4.17
N PHE A 50 7.53 -2.67 -4.34
CA PHE A 50 8.85 -3.17 -3.93
C PHE A 50 10.00 -2.45 -4.65
N LEU A 51 9.92 -2.35 -5.98
CA LEU A 51 10.96 -1.70 -6.78
C LEU A 51 11.11 -0.20 -6.47
N THR A 52 10.01 0.48 -6.11
CA THR A 52 10.06 1.89 -5.70
C THR A 52 10.81 2.03 -4.37
N ILE A 53 10.50 1.18 -3.39
CA ILE A 53 11.19 1.16 -2.10
C ILE A 53 12.67 0.83 -2.32
N GLN A 54 12.98 -0.23 -3.07
CA GLN A 54 14.35 -0.66 -3.37
C GLN A 54 15.17 0.46 -4.03
N ALA A 55 14.58 1.17 -4.99
CA ALA A 55 15.27 2.25 -5.72
C ALA A 55 15.56 3.48 -4.85
N LEU A 56 14.82 3.65 -3.73
CA LEU A 56 14.93 4.79 -2.82
C LEU A 56 15.62 4.45 -1.49
N MET A 57 16.15 3.23 -1.33
CA MET A 57 16.73 2.79 -0.05
C MET A 57 17.84 3.71 0.46
N ASP A 58 18.74 4.18 -0.43
CA ASP A 58 19.81 5.09 -0.01
C ASP A 58 19.27 6.45 0.44
N ASN A 59 18.18 6.94 -0.18
CA ASN A 59 17.50 8.17 0.22
C ASN A 59 16.75 8.01 1.55
N LEU A 60 16.16 6.85 1.80
CA LEU A 60 15.49 6.52 3.07
C LEU A 60 16.51 6.39 4.20
N ARG A 61 17.64 5.72 3.95
CA ARG A 61 18.77 5.60 4.90
C ARG A 61 19.42 6.94 5.23
N ALA A 62 19.41 7.88 4.29
CA ALA A 62 19.94 9.22 4.51
C ALA A 62 19.06 10.09 5.42
N ALA A 63 17.82 9.70 5.64
CA ALA A 63 16.88 10.41 6.52
C ALA A 63 16.90 9.82 7.93
N GLN A 64 16.77 10.68 8.96
CA GLN A 64 16.57 10.21 10.32
C GLN A 64 15.10 9.84 10.54
N GLY A 65 14.83 8.58 10.94
CA GLY A 65 13.48 8.10 11.21
C GLY A 65 12.59 8.09 9.97
N ALA A 66 13.12 7.62 8.85
CA ALA A 66 12.37 7.49 7.60
C ALA A 66 11.14 6.59 7.77
N LYS A 67 10.09 6.91 7.02
CA LYS A 67 8.82 6.19 7.05
C LYS A 67 8.42 5.76 5.65
N ILE A 68 7.87 4.55 5.55
CA ILE A 68 7.29 4.01 4.33
C ILE A 68 5.82 3.72 4.60
N ALA A 69 4.94 4.30 3.80
CA ALA A 69 3.50 4.05 3.84
C ALA A 69 3.07 3.30 2.58
N ILE A 70 2.53 2.09 2.75
CA ILE A 70 2.02 1.27 1.66
C ILE A 70 0.49 1.32 1.68
N ILE A 71 -0.12 1.81 0.60
CA ILE A 71 -1.57 1.86 0.46
C ILE A 71 -2.07 0.51 -0.06
N ALA A 72 -2.58 -0.29 0.89
CA ALA A 72 -3.19 -1.58 0.64
C ALA A 72 -4.73 -1.46 0.49
N SER A 73 -5.47 -2.42 1.01
CA SER A 73 -6.93 -2.42 1.04
C SER A 73 -7.43 -3.44 2.06
N GLN A 74 -8.57 -3.17 2.69
CA GLN A 74 -9.31 -4.18 3.46
C GLN A 74 -9.61 -5.45 2.65
N MET A 75 -9.68 -5.33 1.32
CA MET A 75 -9.89 -6.47 0.44
C MET A 75 -8.70 -7.43 0.37
N GLY A 76 -7.53 -7.02 0.89
CA GLY A 76 -6.37 -7.89 1.07
C GLY A 76 -6.38 -8.70 2.37
N SER A 77 -7.33 -8.45 3.28
CA SER A 77 -7.49 -9.24 4.51
C SER A 77 -7.82 -10.70 4.16
N GLN A 78 -7.10 -11.63 4.79
CA GLN A 78 -7.37 -13.06 4.67
C GLN A 78 -8.53 -13.50 5.55
N GLU A 79 -8.74 -12.81 6.67
CA GLU A 79 -9.88 -13.04 7.57
C GLU A 79 -11.20 -12.61 6.90
N LYS A 80 -11.19 -11.49 6.15
CA LYS A 80 -12.35 -10.98 5.42
C LYS A 80 -12.32 -11.42 3.97
N ALA A 81 -12.66 -12.67 3.69
CA ALA A 81 -12.60 -13.28 2.36
C ALA A 81 -14.00 -13.66 1.81
N PRO A 82 -14.86 -12.69 1.44
CA PRO A 82 -16.22 -12.95 0.96
C PRO A 82 -16.28 -13.49 -0.48
N GLY A 83 -15.15 -13.70 -1.16
CA GLY A 83 -15.08 -14.09 -2.56
C GLY A 83 -15.08 -12.91 -3.54
N GLY A 84 -14.94 -13.23 -4.84
CA GLY A 84 -14.86 -12.25 -5.93
C GLY A 84 -13.56 -11.45 -5.94
N SER A 85 -13.38 -10.64 -6.99
CA SER A 85 -12.21 -9.74 -7.12
C SER A 85 -10.87 -10.42 -6.84
N TYR A 86 -10.70 -11.63 -7.38
CA TYR A 86 -9.60 -12.53 -7.02
C TYR A 86 -8.23 -11.90 -7.21
N ILE A 87 -8.04 -11.19 -8.33
CA ILE A 87 -6.75 -10.61 -8.69
C ILE A 87 -6.43 -9.44 -7.76
N TYR A 88 -7.39 -8.53 -7.58
CA TYR A 88 -7.20 -7.38 -6.71
C TYR A 88 -6.96 -7.81 -5.25
N ARG A 89 -7.79 -8.73 -4.73
CA ARG A 89 -7.62 -9.27 -3.36
C ARG A 89 -6.25 -9.91 -3.18
N ALA A 90 -5.86 -10.80 -4.09
CA ALA A 90 -4.55 -11.45 -4.05
C ALA A 90 -3.40 -10.44 -4.08
N SER A 91 -3.47 -9.43 -4.95
CA SER A 91 -2.45 -8.40 -5.04
C SER A 91 -2.35 -7.55 -3.78
N LYS A 92 -3.49 -7.20 -3.15
CA LYS A 92 -3.50 -6.42 -1.90
C LYS A 92 -3.09 -7.26 -0.69
N ALA A 93 -3.41 -8.56 -0.65
CA ALA A 93 -2.87 -9.48 0.35
C ALA A 93 -1.34 -9.60 0.23
N ALA A 94 -0.82 -9.71 -0.99
CA ALA A 94 0.61 -9.72 -1.24
C ALA A 94 1.29 -8.41 -0.82
N ALA A 95 0.66 -7.25 -1.06
CA ALA A 95 1.18 -5.95 -0.61
C ALA A 95 1.22 -5.84 0.93
N ILE A 96 0.21 -6.37 1.63
CA ILE A 96 0.20 -6.43 3.11
C ILE A 96 1.35 -7.32 3.60
N ASN A 97 1.49 -8.53 3.05
CA ASN A 97 2.58 -9.43 3.41
C ASN A 97 3.94 -8.80 3.16
N LEU A 98 4.14 -8.20 1.98
CA LEU A 98 5.36 -7.48 1.62
C LEU A 98 5.70 -6.39 2.64
N GLY A 99 4.74 -5.54 2.99
CA GLY A 99 4.94 -4.44 3.94
C GLY A 99 5.34 -4.93 5.33
N ARG A 100 4.74 -6.02 5.79
CA ARG A 100 5.08 -6.61 7.10
C ARG A 100 6.48 -7.21 7.14
N ASN A 101 6.92 -7.88 6.07
CA ASN A 101 8.29 -8.38 6.00
C ASN A 101 9.30 -7.24 5.91
N LEU A 102 9.04 -6.22 5.10
CA LEU A 102 9.86 -5.01 5.05
C LEU A 102 9.95 -4.30 6.41
N ALA A 103 8.88 -4.28 7.18
CA ALA A 103 8.88 -3.70 8.53
C ALA A 103 9.87 -4.41 9.47
N VAL A 104 9.96 -5.74 9.38
CA VAL A 104 10.92 -6.53 10.18
C VAL A 104 12.36 -6.23 9.74
N ASP A 105 12.61 -6.27 8.44
CA ASP A 105 13.96 -6.11 7.88
C ASP A 105 14.51 -4.68 8.06
N LEU A 106 13.65 -3.66 7.97
CA LEU A 106 14.06 -2.26 8.01
C LEU A 106 14.02 -1.62 9.41
N LYS A 107 13.38 -2.27 10.40
CA LYS A 107 13.36 -1.80 11.79
C LYS A 107 14.76 -1.59 12.37
N PRO A 108 15.73 -2.51 12.19
CA PRO A 108 17.11 -2.30 12.66
C PRO A 108 17.83 -1.12 12.00
N GLU A 109 17.37 -0.69 10.82
CA GLU A 109 17.90 0.47 10.10
C GLU A 109 17.23 1.78 10.52
N GLY A 110 16.30 1.75 11.48
CA GLY A 110 15.56 2.93 11.96
C GLY A 110 14.47 3.40 11.01
N ILE A 111 14.03 2.55 10.07
CA ILE A 111 12.99 2.85 9.08
C ILE A 111 11.69 2.14 9.48
N SER A 112 10.61 2.90 9.61
CA SER A 112 9.28 2.38 9.94
C SER A 112 8.46 2.11 8.69
N VAL A 113 7.73 1.00 8.63
CA VAL A 113 6.85 0.64 7.53
C VAL A 113 5.43 0.46 8.05
N GLY A 114 4.47 1.21 7.51
CA GLY A 114 3.04 1.07 7.82
C GLY A 114 2.25 0.67 6.58
N ILE A 115 1.22 -0.14 6.78
CA ILE A 115 0.30 -0.60 5.74
C ILE A 115 -1.08 -0.03 6.05
N TYR A 116 -1.75 0.55 5.05
CA TYR A 116 -2.96 1.31 5.29
C TYR A 116 -4.08 0.97 4.31
N HIS A 117 -5.29 0.84 4.85
CA HIS A 117 -6.52 0.85 4.07
C HIS A 117 -7.08 2.28 4.01
N PRO A 118 -7.20 2.88 2.82
CA PRO A 118 -7.62 4.27 2.67
C PRO A 118 -9.12 4.52 2.92
N GLY A 119 -9.89 3.46 3.23
CA GLY A 119 -11.35 3.51 3.24
C GLY A 119 -11.96 3.19 1.87
N TRP A 120 -13.29 3.16 1.80
CA TRP A 120 -13.99 3.11 0.52
C TRP A 120 -14.23 4.53 0.04
N VAL A 121 -13.30 5.02 -0.77
CA VAL A 121 -13.16 6.41 -1.15
C VAL A 121 -13.90 6.70 -2.46
N GLN A 122 -14.60 7.83 -2.53
CA GLN A 122 -15.24 8.36 -3.73
C GLN A 122 -14.17 8.79 -4.75
N THR A 123 -13.81 7.87 -5.65
CA THR A 123 -12.81 8.02 -6.71
C THR A 123 -13.27 7.21 -7.92
N ASP A 124 -12.58 7.31 -9.05
CA ASP A 124 -12.85 6.48 -10.24
C ASP A 124 -12.81 4.98 -9.91
N MET A 125 -11.88 4.56 -9.03
CA MET A 125 -11.79 3.17 -8.58
C MET A 125 -12.90 2.79 -7.61
N GLY A 126 -13.21 3.63 -6.62
CA GLY A 126 -14.19 3.36 -5.57
C GLY A 126 -15.64 3.53 -6.03
N GLY A 127 -15.85 4.39 -7.03
CA GLY A 127 -17.18 4.80 -7.51
C GLY A 127 -17.80 5.90 -6.65
N ALA A 128 -18.92 6.45 -7.15
CA ALA A 128 -19.66 7.52 -6.47
C ALA A 128 -20.30 7.08 -5.14
N SER A 129 -20.44 5.76 -4.92
CA SER A 129 -21.00 5.17 -3.69
C SER A 129 -19.98 5.03 -2.57
N GLY A 130 -18.75 5.50 -2.74
CA GLY A 130 -17.75 5.48 -1.67
C GLY A 130 -18.26 6.14 -0.38
N GLU A 131 -17.85 5.60 0.75
CA GLU A 131 -18.34 6.04 2.08
C GLU A 131 -17.74 7.37 2.52
N ILE A 132 -16.54 7.69 2.03
CA ILE A 132 -15.79 8.88 2.41
C ILE A 132 -15.22 9.60 1.18
N THR A 133 -14.96 10.89 1.34
CA THR A 133 -14.31 11.69 0.31
C THR A 133 -12.80 11.41 0.23
N ALA A 134 -12.18 11.75 -0.89
CA ALA A 134 -10.73 11.65 -1.04
C ALA A 134 -9.99 12.56 -0.05
N GLU A 135 -10.57 13.72 0.27
CA GLU A 135 -9.99 14.65 1.24
C GLU A 135 -10.01 14.11 2.66
N GLU A 136 -11.13 13.51 3.09
CA GLU A 136 -11.24 12.86 4.41
C GLU A 136 -10.23 11.71 4.56
N SER A 137 -10.17 10.83 3.56
CA SER A 137 -9.22 9.74 3.52
C SER A 137 -7.77 10.25 3.60
N ALA A 138 -7.41 11.22 2.77
CA ALA A 138 -6.06 11.78 2.74
C ALA A 138 -5.67 12.44 4.07
N ARG A 139 -6.59 13.20 4.68
CA ARG A 139 -6.36 13.85 5.98
C ARG A 139 -6.10 12.81 7.08
N GLY A 140 -6.93 11.77 7.14
CA GLY A 140 -6.75 10.68 8.11
C GLY A 140 -5.44 9.93 7.89
N LEU A 141 -5.14 9.53 6.65
CA LEU A 141 -3.89 8.86 6.30
C LEU A 141 -2.66 9.68 6.67
N MET A 142 -2.65 11.00 6.42
CA MET A 142 -1.53 11.86 6.80
C MET A 142 -1.30 11.87 8.32
N GLN A 143 -2.36 11.82 9.13
CA GLN A 143 -2.24 11.68 10.59
C GLN A 143 -1.63 10.31 10.97
N ARG A 144 -2.02 9.23 10.29
CA ARG A 144 -1.43 7.90 10.51
C ARG A 144 0.04 7.85 10.12
N PHE A 145 0.41 8.45 8.97
CA PHE A 145 1.81 8.52 8.55
C PHE A 145 2.66 9.34 9.54
N ALA A 146 2.11 10.42 10.07
CA ALA A 146 2.80 11.21 11.10
C ALA A 146 3.02 10.40 12.39
N ALA A 147 2.03 9.60 12.80
CA ALA A 147 2.07 8.79 14.01
C ALA A 147 2.92 7.51 13.89
N LEU A 148 3.22 7.05 12.66
CA LEU A 148 4.02 5.84 12.43
C LEU A 148 5.42 6.00 13.04
N ASP A 149 5.85 4.99 13.78
CA ASP A 149 7.16 4.91 14.41
C ASP A 149 7.69 3.46 14.43
N LEU A 150 8.83 3.21 15.08
CA LEU A 150 9.41 1.89 15.18
C LEU A 150 8.63 0.92 16.09
N ASP A 151 7.80 1.43 16.99
CA ASP A 151 6.97 0.59 17.86
C ASP A 151 5.71 0.12 17.13
N SER A 152 5.18 0.95 16.23
CA SER A 152 4.02 0.64 15.39
C SER A 152 4.38 0.08 14.00
N THR A 153 5.67 -0.08 13.67
CA THR A 153 6.10 -0.61 12.37
C THR A 153 5.50 -2.00 12.11
N GLY A 154 5.02 -2.23 10.89
CA GLY A 154 4.31 -3.46 10.50
C GLY A 154 2.80 -3.41 10.75
N CYS A 155 2.26 -2.28 11.22
CA CYS A 155 0.82 -2.09 11.43
C CYS A 155 0.04 -2.25 10.12
N PHE A 156 -1.19 -2.77 10.23
CA PHE A 156 -2.20 -2.67 9.18
C PHE A 156 -3.42 -1.96 9.76
N GLU A 157 -3.63 -0.73 9.31
CA GLU A 157 -4.64 0.18 9.86
C GLU A 157 -5.53 0.77 8.76
N THR A 158 -6.70 1.21 9.18
CA THR A 158 -7.58 2.05 8.35
C THR A 158 -7.13 3.51 8.40
N TRP A 159 -7.61 4.33 7.47
CA TRP A 159 -7.34 5.76 7.39
C TRP A 159 -7.63 6.54 8.69
N ASP A 160 -8.56 6.04 9.50
CA ASP A 160 -8.98 6.62 10.78
C ASP A 160 -8.26 5.99 12.01
N GLY A 161 -7.28 5.10 11.78
CA GLY A 161 -6.42 4.54 12.83
C GLY A 161 -6.93 3.29 13.51
N ARG A 162 -8.03 2.70 13.04
CA ARG A 162 -8.48 1.39 13.55
C ARG A 162 -7.57 0.29 13.00
N ALA A 163 -7.12 -0.61 13.87
CA ALA A 163 -6.42 -1.82 13.46
C ALA A 163 -7.32 -2.66 12.53
N HIS A 164 -6.75 -3.15 11.42
CA HIS A 164 -7.48 -3.97 10.47
C HIS A 164 -7.01 -5.43 10.57
N PRO A 165 -7.90 -6.42 10.54
CA PRO A 165 -7.52 -7.83 10.52
C PRO A 165 -6.80 -8.18 9.23
N LEU A 166 -5.88 -9.15 9.33
CA LEU A 166 -5.02 -9.63 8.25
C LEU A 166 -5.75 -10.57 7.29
#